data_f829a05aca94984374a8775ebbee7698
#
_entry.id   f829a05aca94984374a8775ebbee7698
#
_cell.length_a   1.000
_cell.length_b   1.000
_cell.length_c   1.000
_cell.angle_alpha   90.00
_cell.angle_beta   90.00
_cell.angle_gamma   90.00
#
_symmetry.space_group_name_H-M   'P 1'
#
loop_
_entity.id
_entity.type
_entity.pdbx_description
1 polymer ?
#
loop_
_entity_poly.entity_id
_entity_poly.type
_entity_poly.pdbx_seq_one_letter_code
_entity_poly.pdbx_strand_id
1 'polypeptide(L)'
;EKPKTFKESKKIFIKYHDRIDNWFEQLGLQKSESDIIFTLDSIERGKTRMKTFFKNFHSKNFLRKGVPIETIFSSIDWPQDFIKIILNLLIAEKHVKKSDGVYCLISCSNPILTKLQIEQIDSIETLIKNSGLVPVEKKAIQNIKDYKPSQLLDIIYFLTSKSKTVDLG
;
A
#
# COMPACT_ATOMS: atom_id res chain seq x y z
N GLU A 1 14.61 -4.99 -13.12
CA GLU A 1 14.53 -6.47 -13.28
C GLU A 1 13.76 -7.07 -12.12
N LYS A 2 13.01 -8.16 -12.41
CA LYS A 2 12.32 -8.93 -11.36
C LYS A 2 13.32 -9.83 -10.64
N PRO A 3 13.23 -9.98 -9.32
CA PRO A 3 13.98 -11.02 -8.61
C PRO A 3 13.60 -12.40 -9.15
N LYS A 4 14.59 -13.24 -9.39
CA LYS A 4 14.40 -14.61 -9.88
C LYS A 4 14.41 -15.58 -8.70
N THR A 5 13.72 -16.71 -8.84
CA THR A 5 13.83 -17.79 -7.87
C THR A 5 15.17 -18.51 -8.05
N PHE A 6 15.69 -19.12 -6.97
CA PHE A 6 16.91 -19.95 -7.04
C PHE A 6 16.76 -21.09 -8.05
N LYS A 7 15.55 -21.67 -8.15
CA LYS A 7 15.23 -22.74 -9.10
C LYS A 7 15.30 -22.27 -10.55
N GLU A 8 14.87 -21.03 -10.85
CA GLU A 8 14.98 -20.42 -12.19
C GLU A 8 16.42 -20.09 -12.53
N SER A 9 17.19 -19.59 -11.56
CA SER A 9 18.60 -19.30 -11.74
C SER A 9 19.41 -20.57 -11.92
N LYS A 10 19.11 -21.66 -11.18
CA LYS A 10 19.73 -22.98 -11.40
C LYS A 10 19.52 -23.51 -12.82
N LYS A 11 18.35 -23.33 -13.43
CA LYS A 11 18.10 -23.76 -14.83
C LYS A 11 19.00 -23.04 -15.82
N ILE A 12 19.34 -21.78 -15.56
CA ILE A 12 20.23 -21.00 -16.42
C ILE A 12 21.70 -21.43 -16.23
N PHE A 13 22.06 -21.90 -15.03
CA PHE A 13 23.44 -22.22 -14.64
C PHE A 13 23.72 -23.71 -14.41
N ILE A 14 22.90 -24.62 -14.96
CA ILE A 14 23.05 -26.08 -14.82
C ILE A 14 24.50 -26.57 -15.07
N LYS A 15 25.24 -25.88 -15.93
CA LYS A 15 26.62 -26.23 -16.31
C LYS A 15 27.66 -25.89 -15.23
N TYR A 16 27.29 -25.19 -14.15
CA TYR A 16 28.20 -24.61 -13.14
C TYR A 16 27.77 -24.88 -11.69
N HIS A 17 27.06 -25.98 -11.48
CA HIS A 17 26.40 -26.30 -10.20
C HIS A 17 27.34 -26.24 -8.97
N ASP A 18 28.57 -26.67 -9.12
CA ASP A 18 29.55 -26.75 -8.02
C ASP A 18 30.21 -25.40 -7.67
N ARG A 19 29.95 -24.33 -8.45
CA ARG A 19 30.51 -23.00 -8.24
C ARG A 19 29.48 -21.95 -7.82
N ILE A 20 28.22 -22.34 -7.69
CA ILE A 20 27.11 -21.39 -7.43
C ILE A 20 27.30 -20.71 -6.09
N ASP A 21 27.68 -21.43 -5.04
CA ASP A 21 27.85 -20.86 -3.70
C ASP A 21 29.00 -19.83 -3.66
N ASN A 22 30.10 -20.09 -4.36
CA ASN A 22 31.23 -19.16 -4.47
C ASN A 22 30.83 -17.89 -5.27
N TRP A 23 29.97 -18.04 -6.28
CA TRP A 23 29.45 -16.88 -7.02
C TRP A 23 28.46 -16.04 -6.21
N PHE A 24 27.70 -16.65 -5.29
CA PHE A 24 26.82 -15.91 -4.40
C PHE A 24 27.62 -14.91 -3.58
N GLU A 25 28.75 -15.32 -3.02
CA GLU A 25 29.63 -14.42 -2.26
C GLU A 25 30.28 -13.36 -3.16
N GLN A 26 30.85 -13.76 -4.29
CA GLN A 26 31.54 -12.83 -5.22
C GLN A 26 30.60 -11.78 -5.84
N LEU A 27 29.34 -12.13 -6.08
CA LEU A 27 28.34 -11.22 -6.66
C LEU A 27 27.48 -10.51 -5.61
N GLY A 28 27.74 -10.72 -4.32
CA GLY A 28 26.94 -10.16 -3.23
C GLY A 28 25.47 -10.58 -3.30
N LEU A 29 25.22 -11.83 -3.79
CA LEU A 29 23.88 -12.37 -3.88
C LEU A 29 23.42 -12.85 -2.51
N GLN A 30 22.18 -12.55 -2.16
CA GLN A 30 21.54 -13.05 -0.95
C GLN A 30 20.36 -13.95 -1.32
N LYS A 31 20.12 -14.95 -0.50
CA LYS A 31 19.00 -15.88 -0.65
C LYS A 31 18.08 -15.74 0.54
N SER A 32 16.77 -15.60 0.27
CA SER A 32 15.75 -15.66 1.30
C SER A 32 15.40 -17.12 1.65
N GLU A 33 14.72 -17.32 2.78
CA GLU A 33 14.13 -18.61 3.16
C GLU A 33 13.18 -19.17 2.09
N SER A 34 12.56 -18.29 1.30
CA SER A 34 11.64 -18.63 0.21
C SER A 34 12.35 -18.85 -1.14
N ASP A 35 13.63 -19.16 -1.16
CA ASP A 35 14.41 -19.43 -2.39
C ASP A 35 14.52 -18.25 -3.38
N ILE A 36 14.28 -17.02 -2.94
CA ILE A 36 14.44 -15.83 -3.79
C ILE A 36 15.88 -15.32 -3.67
N ILE A 37 16.50 -15.10 -4.84
CA ILE A 37 17.85 -14.53 -4.93
C ILE A 37 17.73 -13.04 -5.24
N PHE A 38 18.46 -12.22 -4.49
CA PHE A 38 18.53 -10.78 -4.68
C PHE A 38 19.91 -10.22 -4.35
N THR A 39 20.21 -9.05 -4.89
CA THR A 39 21.40 -8.26 -4.55
C THR A 39 21.02 -7.12 -3.62
N LEU A 40 22.00 -6.55 -2.93
CA LEU A 40 21.80 -5.33 -2.12
C LEU A 40 21.24 -4.18 -2.99
N ASP A 41 21.73 -4.04 -4.23
CA ASP A 41 21.21 -3.06 -5.17
C ASP A 41 19.74 -3.31 -5.55
N SER A 42 19.31 -4.57 -5.71
CA SER A 42 17.89 -4.87 -5.96
C SER A 42 17.00 -4.56 -4.75
N ILE A 43 17.52 -4.67 -3.53
CA ILE A 43 16.83 -4.22 -2.31
C ILE A 43 16.64 -2.71 -2.32
N GLU A 44 17.69 -1.93 -2.58
CA GLU A 44 17.60 -0.46 -2.57
C GLU A 44 16.68 0.06 -3.69
N ARG A 45 16.75 -0.52 -4.88
CA ARG A 45 15.78 -0.22 -5.96
C ARG A 45 14.38 -0.63 -5.58
N GLY A 46 14.22 -1.78 -4.90
CA GLY A 46 12.95 -2.26 -4.38
C GLY A 46 12.34 -1.28 -3.38
N LYS A 47 13.11 -0.82 -2.40
CA LYS A 47 12.68 0.19 -1.42
C LYS A 47 12.23 1.48 -2.10
N THR A 48 13.03 1.97 -3.06
CA THR A 48 12.72 3.20 -3.79
C THR A 48 11.42 3.08 -4.56
N ARG A 49 11.23 1.97 -5.29
CA ARG A 49 10.00 1.72 -6.05
C ARG A 49 8.79 1.56 -5.15
N MET A 50 8.93 0.87 -4.02
CA MET A 50 7.86 0.72 -3.03
C MET A 50 7.45 2.06 -2.43
N LYS A 51 8.42 2.92 -2.04
CA LYS A 51 8.16 4.28 -1.55
C LYS A 51 7.42 5.12 -2.60
N THR A 52 7.81 5.02 -3.87
CA THR A 52 7.13 5.71 -4.98
C THR A 52 5.71 5.20 -5.18
N PHE A 53 5.49 3.88 -5.10
CA PHE A 53 4.16 3.28 -5.15
C PHE A 53 3.26 3.85 -4.04
N PHE A 54 3.72 3.87 -2.79
CA PHE A 54 2.95 4.44 -1.68
C PHE A 54 2.64 5.92 -1.88
N LYS A 55 3.62 6.73 -2.32
CA LYS A 55 3.39 8.16 -2.61
C LYS A 55 2.29 8.34 -3.66
N ASN A 56 2.36 7.58 -4.75
CA ASN A 56 1.35 7.64 -5.82
C ASN A 56 -0.02 7.15 -5.36
N PHE A 57 -0.07 6.13 -4.51
CA PHE A 57 -1.32 5.65 -3.93
C PHE A 57 -1.95 6.71 -3.03
N HIS A 58 -1.19 7.27 -2.10
CA HIS A 58 -1.70 8.28 -1.17
C HIS A 58 -2.08 9.58 -1.86
N SER A 59 -1.39 9.99 -2.94
CA SER A 59 -1.79 11.17 -3.71
C SER A 59 -3.16 11.01 -4.39
N LYS A 60 -3.47 9.78 -4.82
CA LYS A 60 -4.77 9.47 -5.46
C LYS A 60 -5.86 9.13 -4.44
N ASN A 61 -5.49 8.58 -3.29
CA ASN A 61 -6.39 8.06 -2.25
C ASN A 61 -6.05 8.72 -0.91
N PHE A 62 -6.01 10.05 -0.89
CA PHE A 62 -5.53 10.86 0.25
C PHE A 62 -6.32 10.64 1.55
N LEU A 63 -7.56 10.17 1.48
CA LEU A 63 -8.41 9.87 2.64
C LEU A 63 -8.20 8.46 3.21
N ARG A 64 -7.51 7.59 2.51
CA ARG A 64 -7.27 6.22 2.96
C ARG A 64 -6.08 6.16 3.91
N LYS A 65 -6.24 5.44 5.03
CA LYS A 65 -5.19 5.24 6.04
C LYS A 65 -3.94 4.54 5.48
N GLY A 66 -4.10 3.70 4.47
CA GLY A 66 -3.01 2.91 3.91
C GLY A 66 -3.46 1.98 2.79
N VAL A 67 -2.57 1.08 2.39
CA VAL A 67 -2.76 0.12 1.31
C VAL A 67 -2.83 -1.28 1.88
N PRO A 68 -3.89 -2.07 1.61
CA PRO A 68 -3.92 -3.50 1.92
C PRO A 68 -2.80 -4.26 1.19
N ILE A 69 -2.31 -5.35 1.78
CA ILE A 69 -1.21 -6.13 1.19
C ILE A 69 -1.60 -6.75 -0.16
N GLU A 70 -2.85 -7.15 -0.31
CA GLU A 70 -3.40 -7.72 -1.55
C GLU A 70 -3.33 -6.70 -2.70
N THR A 71 -3.61 -5.43 -2.41
CA THR A 71 -3.47 -4.33 -3.38
C THR A 71 -2.00 -4.11 -3.77
N ILE A 72 -1.06 -4.25 -2.83
CA ILE A 72 0.37 -4.17 -3.13
C ILE A 72 0.78 -5.33 -4.05
N PHE A 73 0.37 -6.56 -3.72
CA PHE A 73 0.68 -7.76 -4.53
C PHE A 73 0.11 -7.67 -5.95
N SER A 74 -1.10 -7.16 -6.12
CA SER A 74 -1.72 -7.00 -7.43
C SER A 74 -1.15 -5.85 -8.26
N SER A 75 -0.59 -4.84 -7.61
CA SER A 75 -0.07 -3.63 -8.27
C SER A 75 1.41 -3.72 -8.63
N ILE A 76 2.17 -4.57 -7.92
CA ILE A 76 3.62 -4.71 -8.11
C ILE A 76 3.91 -6.13 -8.59
N ASP A 77 4.33 -6.25 -9.84
CA ASP A 77 4.67 -7.52 -10.46
C ASP A 77 6.04 -8.05 -9.96
N TRP A 78 6.08 -8.38 -8.65
CA TRP A 78 7.20 -9.03 -7.98
C TRP A 78 6.73 -10.26 -7.22
N PRO A 79 7.63 -11.23 -6.91
CA PRO A 79 7.32 -12.31 -6.01
C PRO A 79 6.83 -11.77 -4.65
N GLN A 80 5.74 -12.34 -4.14
CA GLN A 80 5.12 -11.86 -2.88
C GLN A 80 6.10 -11.84 -1.71
N ASP A 81 6.99 -12.84 -1.63
CA ASP A 81 7.97 -12.90 -0.55
C ASP A 81 9.02 -11.80 -0.67
N PHE A 82 9.41 -11.40 -1.89
CA PHE A 82 10.29 -10.25 -2.07
C PHE A 82 9.58 -8.95 -1.64
N ILE A 83 8.30 -8.78 -1.97
CA ILE A 83 7.48 -7.66 -1.49
C ILE A 83 7.47 -7.62 0.04
N LYS A 84 7.26 -8.77 0.72
CA LYS A 84 7.27 -8.86 2.19
C LYS A 84 8.63 -8.46 2.77
N ILE A 85 9.73 -8.92 2.16
CA ILE A 85 11.10 -8.53 2.58
C ILE A 85 11.25 -7.01 2.51
N ILE A 86 10.92 -6.39 1.37
CA ILE A 86 11.01 -4.94 1.20
C ILE A 86 10.15 -4.19 2.21
N LEU A 87 8.91 -4.64 2.44
CA LEU A 87 8.01 -4.04 3.43
C LEU A 87 8.59 -4.13 4.85
N ASN A 88 9.11 -5.29 5.24
CA ASN A 88 9.72 -5.47 6.56
C ASN A 88 10.94 -4.57 6.76
N LEU A 89 11.80 -4.43 5.74
CA LEU A 89 12.92 -3.51 5.78
C LEU A 89 12.47 -2.05 5.92
N LEU A 90 11.46 -1.63 5.15
CA LEU A 90 10.91 -0.28 5.24
C LEU A 90 10.23 0.00 6.59
N ILE A 91 9.67 -1.02 7.25
CA ILE A 91 9.11 -0.91 8.60
C ILE A 91 10.25 -0.77 9.62
N ALA A 92 11.30 -1.60 9.54
CA ALA A 92 12.47 -1.53 10.41
C ALA A 92 13.17 -0.16 10.30
N GLU A 93 13.27 0.38 9.09
CA GLU A 93 13.80 1.73 8.80
C GLU A 93 12.85 2.87 9.16
N LYS A 94 11.68 2.59 9.72
CA LYS A 94 10.65 3.58 10.08
C LYS A 94 10.18 4.46 8.91
N HIS A 95 10.20 3.93 7.70
CA HIS A 95 9.61 4.60 6.53
C HIS A 95 8.14 4.24 6.32
N VAL A 96 7.78 2.99 6.62
CA VAL A 96 6.43 2.45 6.50
C VAL A 96 5.96 2.00 7.89
N LYS A 97 4.69 2.17 8.16
CA LYS A 97 4.03 1.55 9.32
C LYS A 97 2.95 0.60 8.84
N LYS A 98 2.69 -0.45 9.63
CA LYS A 98 1.56 -1.35 9.48
C LYS A 98 0.57 -1.10 10.61
N SER A 99 -0.69 -0.84 10.28
CA SER A 99 -1.78 -0.65 11.25
C SER A 99 -3.08 -1.15 10.64
N ASP A 100 -3.86 -1.89 11.41
CA ASP A 100 -5.18 -2.40 10.99
C ASP A 100 -5.15 -3.17 9.65
N GLY A 101 -4.09 -3.95 9.42
CA GLY A 101 -3.92 -4.73 8.19
C GLY A 101 -3.47 -3.94 6.95
N VAL A 102 -3.29 -2.63 7.06
CA VAL A 102 -2.83 -1.78 5.95
C VAL A 102 -1.42 -1.22 6.18
N TYR A 103 -0.73 -0.92 5.09
CA TYR A 103 0.61 -0.34 5.07
C TYR A 103 0.56 1.11 4.62
N CYS A 104 1.28 2.00 5.30
CA CYS A 104 1.27 3.43 5.03
C CYS A 104 2.67 4.02 5.18
N LEU A 105 3.06 4.95 4.30
CA LEU A 105 4.23 5.77 4.55
C LEU A 105 4.00 6.65 5.79
N ILE A 106 4.98 6.71 6.69
CA ILE A 106 4.89 7.55 7.89
C ILE A 106 4.72 9.02 7.51
N SER A 107 5.38 9.48 6.45
CA SER A 107 5.22 10.84 5.93
C SER A 107 3.82 11.15 5.38
N CYS A 108 3.02 10.14 5.06
CA CYS A 108 1.66 10.29 4.50
C CYS A 108 0.56 9.93 5.50
N SER A 109 0.91 9.63 6.76
CA SER A 109 -0.07 9.17 7.76
C SER A 109 -1.07 10.25 8.21
N ASN A 110 -0.73 11.51 8.01
CA ASN A 110 -1.61 12.65 8.25
C ASN A 110 -1.77 13.43 6.95
N PRO A 111 -2.82 13.17 6.17
CA PRO A 111 -3.03 13.86 4.91
C PRO A 111 -3.29 15.37 5.17
N ILE A 112 -2.59 16.21 4.42
CA ILE A 112 -2.88 17.64 4.38
C ILE A 112 -4.04 17.80 3.39
N LEU A 113 -5.23 18.09 3.93
CA LEU A 113 -6.43 18.29 3.13
C LEU A 113 -6.44 19.71 2.53
N THR A 114 -6.85 19.82 1.28
CA THR A 114 -7.14 21.12 0.66
C THR A 114 -8.42 21.72 1.24
N LYS A 115 -8.60 23.04 1.12
CA LYS A 115 -9.83 23.71 1.58
C LYS A 115 -11.09 23.09 0.98
N LEU A 116 -11.08 22.78 -0.32
CA LEU A 116 -12.18 22.13 -1.00
C LEU A 116 -12.50 20.74 -0.43
N GLN A 117 -11.46 19.95 -0.11
CA GLN A 117 -11.63 18.63 0.49
C GLN A 117 -12.22 18.70 1.89
N ILE A 118 -11.82 19.70 2.68
CA ILE A 118 -12.40 19.96 4.02
C ILE A 118 -13.88 20.30 3.87
N GLU A 119 -14.23 21.22 2.98
CA GLU A 119 -15.62 21.63 2.72
C GLU A 119 -16.48 20.44 2.27
N GLN A 120 -15.93 19.54 1.45
CA GLN A 120 -16.62 18.32 1.03
C GLN A 120 -16.89 17.37 2.20
N ILE A 121 -15.89 17.14 3.05
CA ILE A 121 -16.02 16.28 4.24
C ILE A 121 -17.03 16.87 5.21
N ASP A 122 -16.91 18.15 5.54
CA ASP A 122 -17.81 18.84 6.47
C ASP A 122 -19.27 18.85 5.98
N SER A 123 -19.46 18.98 4.67
CA SER A 123 -20.81 18.95 4.09
C SER A 123 -21.49 17.60 4.24
N ILE A 124 -20.74 16.49 4.07
CA ILE A 124 -21.27 15.13 4.25
C ILE A 124 -21.46 14.84 5.74
N GLU A 125 -20.50 15.22 6.59
CA GLU A 125 -20.63 15.08 8.03
C GLU A 125 -21.87 15.79 8.57
N THR A 126 -22.12 17.02 8.13
CA THR A 126 -23.27 17.82 8.50
C THR A 126 -24.57 17.17 8.05
N LEU A 127 -24.61 16.65 6.81
CA LEU A 127 -25.78 15.97 6.28
C LEU A 127 -26.13 14.72 7.11
N ILE A 128 -25.13 13.92 7.47
CA ILE A 128 -25.32 12.72 8.31
C ILE A 128 -25.77 13.15 9.72
N LYS A 129 -25.18 14.16 10.30
CA LYS A 129 -25.59 14.68 11.63
C LYS A 129 -27.02 15.20 11.66
N ASN A 130 -27.44 15.91 10.62
CA ASN A 130 -28.78 16.48 10.53
C ASN A 130 -29.86 15.41 10.33
N SER A 131 -29.52 14.22 9.87
CA SER A 131 -30.47 13.09 9.79
C SER A 131 -30.81 12.49 11.15
N GLY A 132 -30.08 12.87 12.21
CA GLY A 132 -30.29 12.37 13.57
C GLY A 132 -30.06 10.87 13.69
N LEU A 133 -31.09 10.15 14.14
CA LEU A 133 -31.03 8.69 14.27
C LEU A 133 -31.45 7.91 13.01
N VAL A 134 -31.85 8.63 11.94
CA VAL A 134 -32.25 7.99 10.69
C VAL A 134 -31.00 7.74 9.84
N PRO A 135 -30.70 6.49 9.47
CA PRO A 135 -29.58 6.17 8.59
C PRO A 135 -29.72 6.88 7.24
N VAL A 136 -28.64 7.43 6.72
CA VAL A 136 -28.61 8.08 5.41
C VAL A 136 -28.06 7.10 4.38
N GLU A 137 -28.83 6.83 3.34
CA GLU A 137 -28.39 5.96 2.25
C GLU A 137 -27.27 6.63 1.43
N LYS A 138 -26.25 5.86 1.07
CA LYS A 138 -25.13 6.32 0.22
C LYS A 138 -25.63 6.93 -1.10
N LYS A 139 -26.68 6.34 -1.70
CA LYS A 139 -27.33 6.87 -2.92
C LYS A 139 -27.99 8.24 -2.71
N ALA A 140 -28.60 8.46 -1.55
CA ALA A 140 -29.22 9.75 -1.25
C ALA A 140 -28.16 10.87 -1.15
N ILE A 141 -27.01 10.62 -0.52
CA ILE A 141 -25.89 11.56 -0.47
C ILE A 141 -25.38 11.88 -1.87
N GLN A 142 -25.25 10.85 -2.73
CA GLN A 142 -24.79 10.96 -4.10
C GLN A 142 -25.69 11.85 -4.97
N ASN A 143 -27.01 11.77 -4.78
CA ASN A 143 -28.00 12.56 -5.54
C ASN A 143 -28.06 14.04 -5.10
N ILE A 144 -27.70 14.33 -3.85
CA ILE A 144 -27.72 15.72 -3.31
C ILE A 144 -26.50 16.52 -3.78
N LYS A 145 -25.36 15.85 -3.93
CA LYS A 145 -24.12 16.49 -4.33
C LYS A 145 -23.45 15.59 -5.37
N ASP A 146 -23.23 16.08 -6.55
CA ASP A 146 -22.67 15.37 -7.72
C ASP A 146 -21.25 14.79 -7.46
N TYR A 147 -21.14 13.92 -6.42
CA TYR A 147 -19.91 13.22 -6.07
C TYR A 147 -19.75 11.97 -6.92
N LYS A 148 -18.56 11.75 -7.41
CA LYS A 148 -18.22 10.43 -7.98
C LYS A 148 -18.37 9.37 -6.89
N PRO A 149 -18.90 8.17 -7.19
CA PRO A 149 -19.10 7.10 -6.19
C PRO A 149 -17.84 6.78 -5.38
N SER A 150 -16.67 6.78 -6.04
CA SER A 150 -15.39 6.52 -5.37
C SER A 150 -14.99 7.61 -4.37
N GLN A 151 -15.28 8.88 -4.66
CA GLN A 151 -14.99 10.01 -3.77
C GLN A 151 -15.87 9.96 -2.52
N LEU A 152 -17.17 9.65 -2.71
CA LEU A 152 -18.09 9.50 -1.59
C LEU A 152 -17.64 8.37 -0.65
N LEU A 153 -17.29 7.21 -1.22
CA LEU A 153 -16.79 6.07 -0.42
C LEU A 153 -15.52 6.42 0.36
N ASP A 154 -14.59 7.15 -0.24
CA ASP A 154 -13.36 7.58 0.44
C ASP A 154 -13.65 8.55 1.58
N ILE A 155 -14.63 9.48 1.43
CA ILE A 155 -15.06 10.40 2.49
C ILE A 155 -15.75 9.65 3.63
N ILE A 156 -16.68 8.74 3.31
CA ILE A 156 -17.36 7.90 4.31
C ILE A 156 -16.32 7.08 5.08
N TYR A 157 -15.40 6.42 4.38
CA TYR A 157 -14.32 5.67 5.01
C TYR A 157 -13.46 6.55 5.94
N PHE A 158 -13.14 7.77 5.51
CA PHE A 158 -12.40 8.72 6.34
C PHE A 158 -13.18 9.10 7.61
N LEU A 159 -14.46 9.44 7.50
CA LEU A 159 -15.31 9.79 8.64
C LEU A 159 -15.46 8.61 9.62
N THR A 160 -15.67 7.39 9.11
CA THR A 160 -15.72 6.16 9.92
C THR A 160 -14.39 5.91 10.63
N SER A 161 -13.27 6.13 9.93
CA SER A 161 -11.93 5.97 10.51
C SER A 161 -11.62 6.97 11.61
N LYS A 162 -12.33 8.08 11.67
CA LYS A 162 -12.25 9.11 12.74
C LYS A 162 -13.33 8.92 13.80
N SER A 163 -14.08 7.81 13.76
CA SER A 163 -15.20 7.52 14.66
C SER A 163 -16.30 8.60 14.64
N LYS A 164 -16.43 9.32 13.53
CA LYS A 164 -17.47 10.34 13.34
C LYS A 164 -18.77 9.77 12.78
N THR A 165 -18.70 8.63 12.10
CA THR A 165 -19.83 7.90 11.52
C THR A 165 -19.62 6.40 11.65
N VAL A 166 -20.71 5.64 11.50
CA VAL A 166 -20.69 4.17 11.43
C VAL A 166 -21.28 3.77 10.08
N ASP A 167 -20.58 2.90 9.35
CA ASP A 167 -21.11 2.30 8.13
C ASP A 167 -21.88 1.03 8.53
N LEU A 168 -23.17 0.98 8.22
CA LEU A 168 -24.05 -0.12 8.58
C LEU A 168 -24.14 -1.20 7.50
N GLY A 169 -23.42 -1.04 6.38
CA GLY A 169 -23.42 -1.96 5.24
C GLY A 169 -24.12 -1.45 4.01
#